data_2fb5963fc4ebd66c836fdf694258cda3
#
_entry.id   2fb5963fc4ebd66c836fdf694258cda3
#
_cell.length_a   1.000
_cell.length_b   1.000
_cell.length_c   1.000
_cell.angle_alpha   90.00
_cell.angle_beta   90.00
_cell.angle_gamma   90.00
#
_symmetry.space_group_name_H-M   'P 1'
#
loop_
_entity.id
_entity.type
_entity.pdbx_description
1 polymer ?
#
loop_
_entity_poly.entity_id
_entity_poly.type
_entity_poly.pdbx_seq_one_letter_code
_entity_poly.pdbx_strand_id
1 'polypeptide(L)'
;MKASYYHTITLMANILDQANIPYQYTGRSALFVQGVDIDEYKKISMDVQWDVFNEALDLFSEYAPTKPERSPETAFFLMDVEGISVTVRCRFNTTIKTDPYRLSIKMGDMEVWCRSLYSYLYEEEMRKFSAEIHAYLSAEQKGFTAENEQAWNQNNYLALVNRYGNPVELASKIKQNPKWRLHPFYKYMGEISGKKITHLMGSNGVKAVALAILGAEVKVVDFSQENAMFANELASGASVSIEYIVSDVLSLSSEHESGNQDLVLMELGVLHYLIDLQPLFEKIKKMLKPGGRFVLHEFHPISTKLITSNGKKHKITGNYFAPAIENNEVAFSKHMPDEEKGSLSRVVQRKWTIGELITSIGQSGLVIKVLEEEPNHKIHDIGLPKTYTLVAERV
;
A
#
# COMPACT_ATOMS: atom_id res chain seq x y z
N MET A 1 -30.03 13.81 -7.99
CA MET A 1 -28.78 13.84 -8.76
C MET A 1 -27.88 12.61 -8.52
N LYS A 2 -27.47 12.30 -7.28
CA LYS A 2 -26.62 11.11 -7.02
C LYS A 2 -27.29 9.80 -7.44
N ALA A 3 -28.59 9.63 -7.21
CA ALA A 3 -29.35 8.45 -7.62
C ALA A 3 -29.47 8.32 -9.15
N SER A 4 -29.73 9.41 -9.86
CA SER A 4 -29.78 9.41 -11.33
C SER A 4 -28.40 9.10 -11.92
N TYR A 5 -27.32 9.65 -11.33
CA TYR A 5 -25.96 9.38 -11.75
C TYR A 5 -25.60 7.88 -11.58
N TYR A 6 -25.95 7.30 -10.42
CA TYR A 6 -25.81 5.87 -10.17
C TYR A 6 -26.57 5.04 -11.20
N HIS A 7 -27.85 5.40 -11.46
CA HIS A 7 -28.69 4.74 -12.44
C HIS A 7 -28.06 4.78 -13.85
N THR A 8 -27.62 5.96 -14.30
CA THR A 8 -26.98 6.08 -15.63
C THR A 8 -25.70 5.26 -15.74
N ILE A 9 -24.85 5.23 -14.71
CA ILE A 9 -23.64 4.38 -14.69
C ILE A 9 -24.03 2.90 -14.86
N THR A 10 -24.97 2.40 -14.05
CA THR A 10 -25.36 0.99 -14.11
C THR A 10 -26.08 0.65 -15.42
N LEU A 11 -26.89 1.55 -15.97
CA LEU A 11 -27.55 1.40 -17.24
C LEU A 11 -26.56 1.26 -18.41
N MET A 12 -25.59 2.19 -18.51
CA MET A 12 -24.57 2.16 -19.57
C MET A 12 -23.68 0.93 -19.46
N ALA A 13 -23.30 0.55 -18.23
CA ALA A 13 -22.54 -0.67 -17.98
C ALA A 13 -23.30 -1.91 -18.48
N ASN A 14 -24.57 -2.04 -18.13
CA ASN A 14 -25.41 -3.17 -18.54
C ASN A 14 -25.54 -3.26 -20.08
N ILE A 15 -25.76 -2.14 -20.75
CA ILE A 15 -25.88 -2.09 -22.21
C ILE A 15 -24.58 -2.60 -22.87
N LEU A 16 -23.42 -2.14 -22.40
CA LEU A 16 -22.13 -2.55 -22.96
C LEU A 16 -21.79 -4.01 -22.63
N ASP A 17 -22.12 -4.49 -21.43
CA ASP A 17 -21.89 -5.88 -21.02
C ASP A 17 -22.76 -6.84 -21.84
N GLN A 18 -24.04 -6.52 -22.10
CA GLN A 18 -24.91 -7.32 -22.94
C GLN A 18 -24.41 -7.41 -24.39
N ALA A 19 -23.78 -6.33 -24.90
CA ALA A 19 -23.16 -6.29 -26.22
C ALA A 19 -21.75 -6.88 -26.25
N ASN A 20 -21.18 -7.33 -25.10
CA ASN A 20 -19.81 -7.79 -24.94
C ASN A 20 -18.76 -6.74 -25.36
N ILE A 21 -19.04 -5.46 -25.25
CA ILE A 21 -18.13 -4.36 -25.55
C ILE A 21 -17.28 -4.06 -24.32
N PRO A 22 -15.94 -4.24 -24.37
CA PRO A 22 -15.07 -3.91 -23.26
C PRO A 22 -15.07 -2.40 -22.99
N TYR A 23 -15.27 -2.03 -21.72
CA TYR A 23 -15.29 -0.64 -21.29
C TYR A 23 -14.62 -0.49 -19.93
N GLN A 24 -14.34 0.76 -19.57
CA GLN A 24 -14.01 1.17 -18.19
C GLN A 24 -14.43 2.63 -17.96
N TYR A 25 -15.03 2.92 -16.81
CA TYR A 25 -15.24 4.30 -16.36
C TYR A 25 -13.91 4.97 -16.05
N THR A 26 -13.82 6.28 -16.34
CA THR A 26 -12.62 7.09 -16.17
C THR A 26 -12.93 8.41 -15.43
N GLY A 27 -11.90 9.11 -14.96
CA GLY A 27 -12.05 10.38 -14.27
C GLY A 27 -12.96 10.30 -13.04
N ARG A 28 -13.81 11.29 -12.82
CA ARG A 28 -14.74 11.33 -11.68
C ARG A 28 -15.71 10.16 -11.65
N SER A 29 -16.10 9.63 -12.80
CA SER A 29 -16.99 8.47 -12.85
C SER A 29 -16.32 7.22 -12.28
N ALA A 30 -15.03 7.02 -12.54
CA ALA A 30 -14.27 5.94 -11.93
C ALA A 30 -14.10 6.14 -10.41
N LEU A 31 -13.92 7.36 -9.94
CA LEU A 31 -13.85 7.68 -8.52
C LEU A 31 -15.19 7.38 -7.82
N PHE A 32 -16.29 7.81 -8.42
CA PHE A 32 -17.63 7.51 -7.89
C PHE A 32 -17.92 6.01 -7.80
N VAL A 33 -17.58 5.25 -8.84
CA VAL A 33 -17.74 3.77 -8.86
C VAL A 33 -16.98 3.13 -7.69
N GLN A 34 -15.83 3.68 -7.32
CA GLN A 34 -14.99 3.19 -6.21
C GLN A 34 -15.37 3.76 -4.83
N GLY A 35 -16.45 4.55 -4.75
CA GLY A 35 -16.98 5.06 -3.47
C GLY A 35 -16.42 6.43 -3.06
N VAL A 36 -15.54 7.04 -3.85
CA VAL A 36 -15.07 8.41 -3.59
C VAL A 36 -16.22 9.39 -3.76
N ASP A 37 -16.43 10.26 -2.80
CA ASP A 37 -17.43 11.32 -2.91
C ASP A 37 -16.97 12.38 -3.91
N ILE A 38 -17.86 12.72 -4.85
CA ILE A 38 -17.58 13.69 -5.92
C ILE A 38 -18.53 14.86 -5.82
N ASP A 39 -18.08 16.03 -6.22
CA ASP A 39 -18.83 17.30 -6.13
C ASP A 39 -19.83 17.53 -7.28
N GLU A 40 -19.72 16.78 -8.39
CA GLU A 40 -20.54 16.98 -9.58
C GLU A 40 -21.07 15.65 -10.15
N TYR A 41 -22.40 15.55 -10.31
CA TYR A 41 -23.13 14.36 -10.82
C TYR A 41 -23.78 14.63 -12.19
N LYS A 42 -23.13 15.42 -13.06
CA LYS A 42 -23.69 15.83 -14.36
C LYS A 42 -22.93 15.27 -15.57
N LYS A 43 -21.72 14.74 -15.34
CA LYS A 43 -20.85 14.26 -16.42
C LYS A 43 -20.35 12.87 -16.12
N ILE A 44 -20.53 11.94 -17.05
CA ILE A 44 -19.97 10.60 -17.02
C ILE A 44 -18.91 10.50 -18.10
N SER A 45 -17.78 9.86 -17.79
CA SER A 45 -16.70 9.58 -18.72
C SER A 45 -16.37 8.10 -18.71
N MET A 46 -16.29 7.50 -19.88
CA MET A 46 -15.89 6.11 -20.05
C MET A 46 -15.03 5.92 -21.29
N ASP A 47 -14.14 4.95 -21.24
CA ASP A 47 -13.39 4.47 -22.39
C ASP A 47 -14.00 3.13 -22.84
N VAL A 48 -14.14 2.93 -24.15
CA VAL A 48 -14.51 1.67 -24.79
C VAL A 48 -13.36 1.15 -25.64
N GLN A 49 -13.33 -0.14 -25.90
CA GLN A 49 -12.32 -0.75 -26.76
C GLN A 49 -12.38 -0.15 -28.18
N TRP A 50 -11.24 0.25 -28.74
CA TRP A 50 -11.18 1.09 -29.95
C TRP A 50 -11.65 0.41 -31.24
N ASP A 51 -11.42 -0.89 -31.39
CA ASP A 51 -11.82 -1.66 -32.56
C ASP A 51 -13.33 -1.92 -32.67
N VAL A 52 -14.05 -1.78 -31.55
CA VAL A 52 -15.53 -1.85 -31.45
C VAL A 52 -16.16 -0.49 -31.12
N PHE A 53 -15.44 0.62 -31.33
CA PHE A 53 -15.95 1.97 -31.02
C PHE A 53 -17.17 2.36 -31.86
N ASN A 54 -17.21 1.98 -33.16
CA ASN A 54 -18.35 2.26 -33.98
C ASN A 54 -19.56 1.41 -33.57
N GLU A 55 -19.37 0.17 -33.15
CA GLU A 55 -20.44 -0.68 -32.61
C GLU A 55 -21.02 -0.05 -31.31
N ALA A 56 -20.17 0.51 -30.46
CA ALA A 56 -20.63 1.26 -29.27
C ALA A 56 -21.44 2.51 -29.69
N LEU A 57 -21.03 3.24 -30.72
CA LEU A 57 -21.77 4.40 -31.24
C LEU A 57 -23.18 3.99 -31.74
N ASP A 58 -23.26 2.92 -32.50
CA ASP A 58 -24.53 2.40 -33.03
C ASP A 58 -25.44 1.89 -31.91
N LEU A 59 -24.86 1.24 -30.91
CA LEU A 59 -25.58 0.72 -29.74
C LEU A 59 -26.28 1.84 -28.94
N PHE A 60 -25.67 3.01 -28.86
CA PHE A 60 -26.23 4.18 -28.19
C PHE A 60 -27.04 5.12 -29.08
N SER A 61 -27.44 4.69 -30.30
CA SER A 61 -28.16 5.52 -31.26
C SER A 61 -29.47 6.13 -30.71
N GLU A 62 -30.16 5.46 -29.80
CA GLU A 62 -31.37 5.97 -29.16
C GLU A 62 -31.16 7.22 -28.32
N TYR A 63 -29.92 7.45 -27.82
CA TYR A 63 -29.53 8.64 -27.05
C TYR A 63 -29.01 9.78 -27.93
N ALA A 64 -29.21 9.71 -29.25
CA ALA A 64 -28.81 10.72 -30.24
C ALA A 64 -27.35 11.21 -30.07
N PRO A 65 -26.36 10.31 -30.12
CA PRO A 65 -24.97 10.68 -29.92
C PRO A 65 -24.49 11.70 -30.99
N THR A 66 -23.57 12.57 -30.59
CA THR A 66 -22.91 13.49 -31.50
C THR A 66 -22.11 12.74 -32.55
N LYS A 67 -21.85 13.40 -33.71
CA LYS A 67 -20.87 12.89 -34.66
C LYS A 67 -19.51 12.71 -33.94
N PRO A 68 -18.84 11.55 -34.14
CA PRO A 68 -17.56 11.33 -33.49
C PRO A 68 -16.48 12.35 -33.86
N GLU A 69 -15.83 12.91 -32.88
CA GLU A 69 -14.59 13.66 -33.06
C GLU A 69 -13.40 12.71 -33.00
N ARG A 70 -12.42 12.92 -33.87
CA ARG A 70 -11.24 12.03 -34.00
C ARG A 70 -9.94 12.82 -34.00
N SER A 71 -8.95 12.31 -33.31
CA SER A 71 -7.56 12.72 -33.39
C SER A 71 -6.67 11.54 -33.82
N PRO A 72 -5.36 11.71 -34.00
CA PRO A 72 -4.47 10.58 -34.31
C PRO A 72 -4.47 9.48 -33.23
N GLU A 73 -4.78 9.80 -31.98
CA GLU A 73 -4.65 8.90 -30.83
C GLU A 73 -6.01 8.46 -30.27
N THR A 74 -7.06 9.25 -30.45
CA THR A 74 -8.35 9.04 -29.79
C THR A 74 -9.53 9.33 -30.70
N ALA A 75 -10.68 8.74 -30.38
CA ALA A 75 -11.98 9.20 -30.85
C ALA A 75 -12.95 9.27 -29.69
N PHE A 76 -13.94 10.17 -29.75
CA PHE A 76 -15.00 10.25 -28.76
C PHE A 76 -16.29 10.78 -29.36
N PHE A 77 -17.40 10.48 -28.72
CA PHE A 77 -18.69 11.11 -28.93
C PHE A 77 -19.36 11.47 -27.63
N LEU A 78 -20.30 12.37 -27.67
CA LEU A 78 -21.09 12.82 -26.53
C LEU A 78 -22.55 12.42 -26.74
N MET A 79 -23.23 12.13 -25.64
CA MET A 79 -24.69 11.93 -25.62
C MET A 79 -25.26 12.45 -24.30
N ASP A 80 -26.56 12.72 -24.29
CA ASP A 80 -27.30 13.03 -23.06
C ASP A 80 -28.16 11.84 -22.67
N VAL A 81 -28.03 11.43 -21.42
CA VAL A 81 -28.84 10.36 -20.85
C VAL A 81 -29.53 10.90 -19.62
N GLU A 82 -30.82 11.19 -19.75
CA GLU A 82 -31.66 11.73 -18.68
C GLU A 82 -31.09 13.01 -18.01
N GLY A 83 -30.49 13.89 -18.81
CA GLY A 83 -29.88 15.16 -18.34
C GLY A 83 -28.46 14.99 -17.79
N ILE A 84 -27.84 13.84 -17.99
CA ILE A 84 -26.44 13.57 -17.68
C ILE A 84 -25.64 13.48 -18.99
N SER A 85 -24.64 14.33 -19.12
CA SER A 85 -23.74 14.30 -20.29
C SER A 85 -22.78 13.10 -20.18
N VAL A 86 -22.84 12.19 -21.13
CA VAL A 86 -21.96 11.01 -21.19
C VAL A 86 -20.96 11.17 -22.32
N THR A 87 -19.67 11.07 -21.99
CA THR A 87 -18.56 11.02 -22.94
C THR A 87 -18.10 9.58 -23.08
N VAL A 88 -18.21 9.04 -24.31
CA VAL A 88 -17.66 7.73 -24.65
C VAL A 88 -16.44 7.94 -25.53
N ARG A 89 -15.29 7.47 -25.10
CA ARG A 89 -13.99 7.66 -25.75
C ARG A 89 -13.34 6.32 -26.08
N CYS A 90 -12.53 6.26 -27.09
CA CYS A 90 -11.56 5.18 -27.28
C CYS A 90 -10.16 5.76 -27.48
N ARG A 91 -9.14 4.97 -27.15
CA ARG A 91 -7.74 5.25 -27.45
C ARG A 91 -7.25 4.20 -28.46
N PHE A 92 -6.77 4.64 -29.61
CA PHE A 92 -6.33 3.74 -30.67
C PHE A 92 -5.12 2.91 -30.25
N ASN A 93 -5.03 1.70 -30.78
CA ASN A 93 -3.94 0.76 -30.52
C ASN A 93 -3.74 0.37 -29.05
N THR A 94 -4.77 0.50 -28.21
CA THR A 94 -4.74 0.06 -26.81
C THR A 94 -5.76 -1.05 -26.57
N THR A 95 -5.51 -1.90 -25.59
CA THR A 95 -6.43 -2.97 -25.19
C THR A 95 -6.92 -2.72 -23.78
N ILE A 96 -8.20 -2.38 -23.61
CA ILE A 96 -8.80 -2.07 -22.30
C ILE A 96 -8.68 -3.24 -21.33
N LYS A 97 -8.90 -4.48 -21.80
CA LYS A 97 -8.82 -5.67 -20.94
C LYS A 97 -7.43 -5.92 -20.35
N THR A 98 -6.38 -5.36 -20.93
CA THR A 98 -5.00 -5.48 -20.45
C THR A 98 -4.49 -4.23 -19.74
N ASP A 99 -5.33 -3.20 -19.52
CA ASP A 99 -4.99 -2.05 -18.70
C ASP A 99 -4.71 -2.56 -17.26
N PRO A 100 -3.50 -2.37 -16.73
CA PRO A 100 -3.13 -2.87 -15.41
C PRO A 100 -3.92 -2.22 -14.28
N TYR A 101 -4.52 -1.06 -14.52
CA TYR A 101 -5.34 -0.34 -13.56
C TYR A 101 -6.85 -0.58 -13.75
N ARG A 102 -7.25 -1.42 -14.70
CA ARG A 102 -8.66 -1.79 -14.85
C ARG A 102 -9.09 -2.74 -13.75
N LEU A 103 -10.19 -2.43 -13.08
CA LEU A 103 -10.76 -3.26 -12.03
C LEU A 103 -12.28 -3.27 -12.14
N SER A 104 -12.92 -4.31 -11.58
CA SER A 104 -14.36 -4.38 -11.41
C SER A 104 -14.75 -4.03 -9.98
N ILE A 105 -15.84 -3.29 -9.83
CA ILE A 105 -16.46 -2.94 -8.55
C ILE A 105 -17.90 -3.40 -8.57
N LYS A 106 -18.32 -4.06 -7.49
CA LYS A 106 -19.71 -4.45 -7.33
C LYS A 106 -20.59 -3.24 -7.01
N MET A 107 -21.53 -2.92 -7.89
CA MET A 107 -22.53 -1.87 -7.70
C MET A 107 -23.93 -2.51 -7.71
N GLY A 108 -24.53 -2.69 -6.54
CA GLY A 108 -25.72 -3.52 -6.39
C GLY A 108 -25.43 -4.98 -6.76
N ASP A 109 -26.15 -5.50 -7.74
CA ASP A 109 -25.98 -6.88 -8.25
C ASP A 109 -25.08 -6.96 -9.49
N MET A 110 -24.50 -5.85 -9.94
CA MET A 110 -23.68 -5.77 -11.15
C MET A 110 -22.20 -5.57 -10.82
N GLU A 111 -21.34 -6.10 -11.71
CA GLU A 111 -19.92 -5.76 -11.78
C GLU A 111 -19.74 -4.60 -12.77
N VAL A 112 -19.18 -3.50 -12.31
CA VAL A 112 -18.94 -2.30 -13.13
C VAL A 112 -17.43 -2.09 -13.27
N TRP A 113 -16.98 -1.96 -14.51
CA TRP A 113 -15.56 -1.81 -14.82
C TRP A 113 -15.14 -0.34 -14.75
N CYS A 114 -14.09 -0.06 -14.02
CA CYS A 114 -13.52 1.28 -13.90
C CYS A 114 -12.00 1.26 -13.83
N ARG A 115 -11.39 2.42 -14.04
CA ARG A 115 -9.97 2.61 -13.83
C ARG A 115 -9.69 2.91 -12.36
N SER A 116 -8.72 2.22 -11.78
CA SER A 116 -8.34 2.34 -10.37
C SER A 116 -7.99 3.79 -10.00
N LEU A 117 -8.48 4.25 -8.85
CA LEU A 117 -8.14 5.55 -8.27
C LEU A 117 -6.63 5.72 -8.04
N TYR A 118 -5.90 4.63 -7.81
CA TYR A 118 -4.45 4.67 -7.64
C TYR A 118 -3.70 5.14 -8.87
N SER A 119 -4.22 4.89 -10.10
CA SER A 119 -3.59 5.41 -11.31
C SER A 119 -3.54 6.93 -11.32
N TYR A 120 -4.54 7.59 -10.72
CA TYR A 120 -4.66 9.06 -10.69
C TYR A 120 -3.70 9.75 -9.73
N LEU A 121 -3.15 9.03 -8.74
CA LEU A 121 -2.14 9.55 -7.82
C LEU A 121 -0.77 9.74 -8.48
N TYR A 122 -0.51 8.99 -9.57
CA TYR A 122 0.80 8.95 -10.23
C TYR A 122 0.81 9.59 -11.62
N GLU A 123 -0.36 9.96 -12.16
CA GLU A 123 -0.50 10.64 -13.45
C GLU A 123 -0.63 12.15 -13.26
N GLU A 124 0.27 12.94 -13.87
CA GLU A 124 0.33 14.39 -13.66
C GLU A 124 -0.96 15.11 -14.04
N GLU A 125 -1.57 14.74 -15.19
CA GLU A 125 -2.83 15.32 -15.66
C GLU A 125 -4.02 15.04 -14.71
N MET A 126 -3.90 14.01 -13.89
CA MET A 126 -4.94 13.54 -12.99
C MET A 126 -4.74 14.00 -11.53
N ARG A 127 -3.65 14.69 -11.22
CA ARG A 127 -3.36 15.23 -9.87
C ARG A 127 -4.44 16.14 -9.30
N LYS A 128 -5.28 16.72 -10.15
CA LYS A 128 -6.45 17.50 -9.72
C LYS A 128 -7.44 16.71 -8.86
N PHE A 129 -7.39 15.37 -8.87
CA PHE A 129 -8.23 14.50 -8.05
C PHE A 129 -7.50 13.96 -6.80
N SER A 130 -6.24 14.32 -6.60
CA SER A 130 -5.45 13.72 -5.52
C SER A 130 -5.99 14.06 -4.13
N ALA A 131 -6.52 15.26 -3.92
CA ALA A 131 -7.06 15.67 -2.64
C ALA A 131 -8.27 14.82 -2.23
N GLU A 132 -9.22 14.61 -3.15
CA GLU A 132 -10.41 13.79 -2.92
C GLU A 132 -10.04 12.32 -2.70
N ILE A 133 -9.07 11.82 -3.48
CA ILE A 133 -8.58 10.43 -3.34
C ILE A 133 -7.89 10.23 -2.00
N HIS A 134 -6.97 11.11 -1.59
CA HIS A 134 -6.30 11.01 -0.28
C HIS A 134 -7.27 11.12 0.87
N ALA A 135 -8.29 12.00 0.78
CA ALA A 135 -9.32 12.11 1.80
C ALA A 135 -10.12 10.81 1.95
N TYR A 136 -10.53 10.21 0.83
CA TYR A 136 -11.21 8.91 0.80
C TYR A 136 -10.34 7.80 1.39
N LEU A 137 -9.10 7.66 0.91
CA LEU A 137 -8.17 6.64 1.39
C LEU A 137 -7.84 6.81 2.88
N SER A 138 -7.75 8.05 3.38
CA SER A 138 -7.53 8.33 4.80
C SER A 138 -8.72 7.89 5.67
N ALA A 139 -9.95 8.02 5.16
CA ALA A 139 -11.14 7.56 5.87
C ALA A 139 -11.18 6.02 5.92
N GLU A 140 -10.95 5.34 4.78
CA GLU A 140 -10.90 3.87 4.70
C GLU A 140 -9.76 3.28 5.54
N GLN A 141 -8.59 3.91 5.54
CA GLN A 141 -7.42 3.46 6.31
C GLN A 141 -7.72 3.30 7.79
N LYS A 142 -8.54 4.18 8.39
CA LYS A 142 -8.91 4.09 9.81
C LYS A 142 -9.62 2.78 10.14
N GLY A 143 -10.54 2.36 9.27
CA GLY A 143 -11.24 1.07 9.40
C GLY A 143 -10.28 -0.10 9.32
N PHE A 144 -9.44 -0.12 8.28
CA PHE A 144 -8.43 -1.17 8.08
C PHE A 144 -7.39 -1.23 9.20
N THR A 145 -6.97 -0.07 9.72
CA THR A 145 -6.06 -0.03 10.87
C THR A 145 -6.69 -0.67 12.10
N ALA A 146 -7.96 -0.39 12.39
CA ALA A 146 -8.66 -0.97 13.54
C ALA A 146 -8.81 -2.51 13.40
N GLU A 147 -9.15 -3.00 12.22
CA GLU A 147 -9.20 -4.45 11.93
C GLU A 147 -7.82 -5.10 12.09
N ASN A 148 -6.77 -4.47 11.58
CA ASN A 148 -5.41 -4.97 11.68
C ASN A 148 -4.90 -4.96 13.12
N GLU A 149 -5.18 -3.91 13.90
CA GLU A 149 -4.86 -3.82 15.32
C GLU A 149 -5.51 -4.95 16.11
N GLN A 150 -6.81 -5.19 15.87
CA GLN A 150 -7.52 -6.30 16.49
C GLN A 150 -6.86 -7.64 16.17
N ALA A 151 -6.50 -7.88 14.91
CA ALA A 151 -5.84 -9.12 14.48
C ALA A 151 -4.46 -9.31 15.14
N TRP A 152 -3.67 -8.22 15.26
CA TRP A 152 -2.34 -8.26 15.85
C TRP A 152 -2.33 -8.36 17.38
N ASN A 153 -3.48 -8.17 18.05
CA ASN A 153 -3.64 -8.31 19.50
C ASN A 153 -4.39 -9.61 19.88
N GLN A 154 -4.36 -10.63 19.03
CA GLN A 154 -4.96 -11.95 19.29
C GLN A 154 -3.87 -13.01 19.54
N ASN A 155 -3.39 -13.11 20.78
CA ASN A 155 -2.35 -14.08 21.20
C ASN A 155 -1.00 -13.89 20.47
N ASN A 156 -0.68 -12.71 19.98
CA ASN A 156 0.59 -12.44 19.31
C ASN A 156 1.77 -12.60 20.28
N TYR A 157 1.62 -12.20 21.56
CA TYR A 157 2.65 -12.41 22.58
C TYR A 157 3.03 -13.89 22.71
N LEU A 158 2.05 -14.79 22.74
CA LEU A 158 2.30 -16.23 22.75
C LEU A 158 3.04 -16.69 21.49
N ALA A 159 2.65 -16.21 20.32
CA ALA A 159 3.34 -16.51 19.06
C ALA A 159 4.79 -16.04 19.06
N LEU A 160 5.08 -14.88 19.67
CA LEU A 160 6.43 -14.36 19.83
C LEU A 160 7.27 -15.24 20.75
N VAL A 161 6.71 -15.68 21.89
CA VAL A 161 7.36 -16.63 22.78
C VAL A 161 7.61 -17.96 22.09
N ASN A 162 6.66 -18.50 21.35
CA ASN A 162 6.84 -19.74 20.58
C ASN A 162 7.95 -19.61 19.52
N ARG A 163 8.11 -18.45 18.92
CA ARG A 163 9.11 -18.17 17.88
C ARG A 163 10.51 -17.93 18.44
N TYR A 164 10.61 -17.10 19.49
CA TYR A 164 11.88 -16.55 19.95
C TYR A 164 12.34 -17.08 21.31
N GLY A 165 11.44 -17.75 22.03
CA GLY A 165 11.64 -18.13 23.42
C GLY A 165 11.39 -16.99 24.39
N ASN A 166 11.85 -17.17 25.62
CA ASN A 166 11.72 -16.15 26.66
C ASN A 166 12.46 -14.85 26.28
N PRO A 167 11.85 -13.67 26.48
CA PRO A 167 12.45 -12.37 26.15
C PRO A 167 13.82 -12.14 26.80
N VAL A 168 14.02 -12.56 28.06
CA VAL A 168 15.30 -12.40 28.77
C VAL A 168 16.42 -13.22 28.16
N GLU A 169 16.13 -14.46 27.73
CA GLU A 169 17.09 -15.31 27.04
C GLU A 169 17.43 -14.75 25.67
N LEU A 170 16.41 -14.25 24.95
CA LEU A 170 16.60 -13.60 23.66
C LEU A 170 17.47 -12.34 23.80
N ALA A 171 17.27 -11.55 24.86
CA ALA A 171 18.10 -10.37 25.15
C ALA A 171 19.57 -10.73 25.26
N SER A 172 19.90 -11.83 25.97
CA SER A 172 21.27 -12.31 26.09
C SER A 172 21.89 -12.68 24.73
N LYS A 173 21.12 -13.29 23.83
CA LYS A 173 21.56 -13.59 22.47
C LYS A 173 21.77 -12.33 21.62
N ILE A 174 20.94 -11.30 21.80
CA ILE A 174 21.10 -10.03 21.08
C ILE A 174 22.35 -9.30 21.55
N LYS A 175 22.63 -9.28 22.86
CA LYS A 175 23.84 -8.67 23.41
C LYS A 175 25.13 -9.24 22.84
N GLN A 176 25.16 -10.53 22.50
CA GLN A 176 26.34 -11.16 21.90
C GLN A 176 26.69 -10.62 20.53
N ASN A 177 25.68 -10.31 19.71
CA ASN A 177 25.88 -9.75 18.37
C ASN A 177 24.69 -8.86 17.93
N PRO A 178 24.57 -7.63 18.46
CA PRO A 178 23.47 -6.74 18.14
C PRO A 178 23.45 -6.34 16.66
N LYS A 179 24.62 -6.15 16.02
CA LYS A 179 24.71 -5.76 14.60
C LYS A 179 24.13 -6.81 13.67
N TRP A 180 24.22 -8.08 14.03
CA TRP A 180 23.64 -9.16 13.24
C TRP A 180 22.10 -9.05 13.12
N ARG A 181 21.45 -8.52 14.18
CA ARG A 181 19.99 -8.29 14.15
C ARG A 181 19.58 -7.20 13.19
N LEU A 182 20.49 -6.32 12.81
CA LEU A 182 20.27 -5.17 11.93
C LEU A 182 20.75 -5.43 10.48
N HIS A 183 21.27 -6.63 10.21
CA HIS A 183 21.60 -7.04 8.84
C HIS A 183 20.32 -7.23 8.00
N PRO A 184 20.31 -6.77 6.71
CA PRO A 184 21.45 -6.24 5.93
C PRO A 184 21.58 -4.71 5.97
N PHE A 185 20.62 -3.99 6.56
CA PHE A 185 20.49 -2.54 6.44
C PHE A 185 21.40 -1.73 7.40
N TYR A 186 22.08 -2.38 8.37
CA TYR A 186 22.96 -1.68 9.32
C TYR A 186 24.04 -0.82 8.63
N LYS A 187 24.56 -1.25 7.49
CA LYS A 187 25.58 -0.53 6.72
C LYS A 187 25.14 0.87 6.25
N TYR A 188 23.82 1.13 6.21
CA TYR A 188 23.26 2.42 5.81
C TYR A 188 22.93 3.35 6.97
N MET A 189 23.06 2.88 8.22
CA MET A 189 22.70 3.66 9.40
C MET A 189 23.82 4.63 9.83
N GLY A 190 25.08 4.36 9.46
CA GLY A 190 26.25 5.11 9.91
C GLY A 190 26.57 4.88 11.39
N GLU A 191 27.20 5.88 12.04
CA GLU A 191 27.41 5.85 13.50
C GLU A 191 26.08 6.16 14.19
N ILE A 192 25.62 5.22 15.05
CA ILE A 192 24.31 5.31 15.70
C ILE A 192 24.38 5.61 17.19
N SER A 193 25.57 5.53 17.81
CA SER A 193 25.72 5.85 19.24
C SER A 193 25.36 7.31 19.51
N GLY A 194 24.49 7.54 20.49
CA GLY A 194 23.95 8.85 20.83
C GLY A 194 22.97 9.44 19.80
N LYS A 195 22.54 8.66 18.79
CA LYS A 195 21.57 9.10 17.79
C LYS A 195 20.14 8.83 18.23
N LYS A 196 19.24 9.75 17.87
CA LYS A 196 17.80 9.60 18.03
C LYS A 196 17.22 8.84 16.84
N ILE A 197 16.73 7.63 17.12
CA ILE A 197 16.19 6.72 16.10
C ILE A 197 14.75 6.38 16.42
N THR A 198 13.85 6.63 15.47
CA THR A 198 12.48 6.14 15.55
C THR A 198 12.29 4.93 14.64
N HIS A 199 11.89 3.81 15.23
CA HIS A 199 11.51 2.59 14.52
C HIS A 199 10.00 2.54 14.38
N LEU A 200 9.50 2.89 13.21
CA LEU A 200 8.06 2.89 12.90
C LEU A 200 7.59 1.48 12.56
N MET A 201 6.42 1.13 13.08
CA MET A 201 5.83 -0.22 12.98
C MET A 201 6.81 -1.30 13.42
N GLY A 202 7.51 -1.00 14.54
CA GLY A 202 8.70 -1.72 15.00
C GLY A 202 8.39 -3.05 15.69
N SER A 203 7.13 -3.50 15.69
CA SER A 203 6.68 -4.81 16.16
C SER A 203 7.27 -5.20 17.52
N ASN A 204 7.82 -6.38 17.66
CA ASN A 204 8.33 -6.97 18.89
C ASN A 204 9.61 -6.34 19.46
N GLY A 205 10.09 -5.23 18.92
CA GLY A 205 11.22 -4.46 19.45
C GLY A 205 12.60 -5.10 19.32
N VAL A 206 12.78 -6.26 18.70
CA VAL A 206 14.09 -6.94 18.57
C VAL A 206 15.16 -6.05 17.95
N LYS A 207 14.80 -5.29 16.90
CA LYS A 207 15.73 -4.34 16.26
C LYS A 207 15.96 -3.10 17.12
N ALA A 208 14.90 -2.60 17.74
CA ALA A 208 14.99 -1.45 18.66
C ALA A 208 15.93 -1.73 19.84
N VAL A 209 15.81 -2.90 20.45
CA VAL A 209 16.72 -3.31 21.54
C VAL A 209 18.15 -3.47 21.05
N ALA A 210 18.35 -4.01 19.83
CA ALA A 210 19.70 -4.08 19.24
C ALA A 210 20.32 -2.69 19.02
N LEU A 211 19.52 -1.71 18.53
CA LEU A 211 19.95 -0.32 18.37
C LEU A 211 20.29 0.33 19.73
N ALA A 212 19.46 0.10 20.74
CA ALA A 212 19.69 0.63 22.10
C ALA A 212 20.96 0.04 22.73
N ILE A 213 21.24 -1.26 22.54
CA ILE A 213 22.51 -1.89 22.96
C ILE A 213 23.72 -1.23 22.28
N LEU A 214 23.58 -0.77 21.04
CA LEU A 214 24.63 -0.06 20.31
C LEU A 214 24.70 1.45 20.66
N GLY A 215 23.94 1.89 21.66
CA GLY A 215 24.03 3.24 22.22
C GLY A 215 23.09 4.27 21.61
N ALA A 216 22.13 3.87 20.79
CA ALA A 216 21.11 4.79 20.26
C ALA A 216 20.03 5.12 21.31
N GLU A 217 19.45 6.32 21.21
CA GLU A 217 18.19 6.68 21.86
C GLU A 217 17.03 6.22 20.95
N VAL A 218 16.29 5.18 21.38
CA VAL A 218 15.35 4.50 20.50
C VAL A 218 13.91 4.71 20.92
N LYS A 219 13.11 5.15 19.98
CA LYS A 219 11.65 5.20 20.03
C LYS A 219 11.05 4.16 19.10
N VAL A 220 10.06 3.40 19.56
CA VAL A 220 9.28 2.46 18.75
C VAL A 220 7.85 2.96 18.66
N VAL A 221 7.27 2.92 17.48
CA VAL A 221 5.85 3.20 17.26
C VAL A 221 5.22 1.96 16.63
N ASP A 222 4.23 1.37 17.27
CA ASP A 222 3.48 0.22 16.75
C ASP A 222 2.13 0.15 17.46
N PHE A 223 1.08 -0.27 16.78
CA PHE A 223 -0.26 -0.29 17.36
C PHE A 223 -0.52 -1.48 18.30
N SER A 224 0.31 -2.54 18.26
CA SER A 224 0.04 -3.74 19.05
C SER A 224 0.54 -3.63 20.50
N GLN A 225 -0.39 -3.73 21.43
CA GLN A 225 -0.10 -3.81 22.86
C GLN A 225 0.70 -5.07 23.20
N GLU A 226 0.42 -6.19 22.54
CA GLU A 226 1.15 -7.45 22.77
C GLU A 226 2.60 -7.38 22.27
N ASN A 227 2.85 -6.67 21.16
CA ASN A 227 4.20 -6.36 20.71
C ASN A 227 4.94 -5.50 21.73
N ALA A 228 4.27 -4.48 22.30
CA ALA A 228 4.84 -3.60 23.32
C ALA A 228 5.23 -4.37 24.59
N MET A 229 4.39 -5.28 25.06
CA MET A 229 4.69 -6.13 26.22
C MET A 229 5.99 -6.91 25.99
N PHE A 230 6.08 -7.62 24.89
CA PHE A 230 7.27 -8.41 24.55
C PHE A 230 8.53 -7.53 24.40
N ALA A 231 8.42 -6.38 23.74
CA ALA A 231 9.53 -5.44 23.53
C ALA A 231 10.06 -4.86 24.84
N ASN A 232 9.18 -4.50 25.79
CA ASN A 232 9.55 -3.96 27.09
C ASN A 232 10.25 -5.00 27.96
N GLU A 233 9.77 -6.24 27.97
CA GLU A 233 10.45 -7.35 28.68
C GLU A 233 11.83 -7.63 28.06
N LEU A 234 11.92 -7.59 26.73
CA LEU A 234 13.18 -7.78 26.01
C LEU A 234 14.18 -6.66 26.34
N ALA A 235 13.75 -5.40 26.36
CA ALA A 235 14.58 -4.25 26.71
C ALA A 235 15.08 -4.35 28.18
N SER A 236 14.19 -4.70 29.10
CA SER A 236 14.53 -4.95 30.50
C SER A 236 15.58 -6.06 30.65
N GLY A 237 15.38 -7.20 29.97
CA GLY A 237 16.35 -8.30 29.95
C GLY A 237 17.70 -7.93 29.35
N ALA A 238 17.69 -6.99 28.39
CA ALA A 238 18.90 -6.42 27.82
C ALA A 238 19.56 -5.34 28.70
N SER A 239 18.90 -4.85 29.75
CA SER A 239 19.33 -3.71 30.59
C SER A 239 19.50 -2.42 29.74
N VAL A 240 18.63 -2.20 28.77
CA VAL A 240 18.56 -0.97 27.97
C VAL A 240 17.16 -0.37 28.07
N SER A 241 17.03 0.90 27.70
CA SER A 241 15.75 1.60 27.62
C SER A 241 15.35 1.84 26.19
N ILE A 242 14.09 1.62 25.89
CA ILE A 242 13.41 2.05 24.66
C ILE A 242 12.13 2.77 25.04
N GLU A 243 11.74 3.79 24.28
CA GLU A 243 10.42 4.41 24.41
C GLU A 243 9.48 3.70 23.44
N TYR A 244 8.50 2.95 23.96
CA TYR A 244 7.52 2.26 23.11
C TYR A 244 6.18 2.99 23.17
N ILE A 245 5.72 3.49 22.00
CA ILE A 245 4.46 4.20 21.84
C ILE A 245 3.48 3.26 21.15
N VAL A 246 2.43 2.86 21.87
CA VAL A 246 1.34 2.05 21.31
C VAL A 246 0.40 2.99 20.57
N SER A 247 0.55 3.06 19.24
CA SER A 247 -0.22 3.94 18.38
C SER A 247 -0.15 3.48 16.93
N ASP A 248 -1.23 3.71 16.17
CA ASP A 248 -1.14 3.73 14.71
C ASP A 248 -0.19 4.84 14.25
N VAL A 249 0.69 4.52 13.32
CA VAL A 249 1.72 5.44 12.81
C VAL A 249 1.11 6.69 12.16
N LEU A 250 -0.03 6.56 11.50
CA LEU A 250 -0.70 7.71 10.86
C LEU A 250 -1.42 8.60 11.88
N SER A 251 -1.83 8.04 13.02
CA SER A 251 -2.50 8.74 14.12
C SER A 251 -1.54 9.33 15.17
N LEU A 252 -0.23 9.11 14.98
CA LEU A 252 0.80 9.62 15.89
C LEU A 252 0.72 11.15 16.00
N SER A 253 0.71 11.67 17.24
CA SER A 253 0.56 13.10 17.50
C SER A 253 1.74 13.94 17.00
N SER A 254 1.47 15.21 16.68
CA SER A 254 2.46 16.13 16.10
C SER A 254 3.66 16.41 17.01
N GLU A 255 3.57 16.16 18.32
CA GLU A 255 4.72 16.26 19.24
C GLU A 255 5.87 15.31 18.86
N HIS A 256 5.55 14.19 18.20
CA HIS A 256 6.54 13.23 17.69
C HIS A 256 7.11 13.63 16.32
N GLU A 257 6.57 14.69 15.69
CA GLU A 257 7.00 15.25 14.40
C GLU A 257 7.96 16.45 14.57
N SER A 258 8.72 16.49 15.65
CA SER A 258 9.55 17.63 16.06
C SER A 258 10.78 17.91 15.17
N GLY A 259 11.01 17.12 14.13
CA GLY A 259 12.13 17.34 13.19
C GLY A 259 13.51 17.13 13.82
N ASN A 260 13.62 16.28 14.82
CA ASN A 260 14.85 16.06 15.59
C ASN A 260 15.42 14.63 15.48
N GLN A 261 14.78 13.75 14.69
CA GLN A 261 15.24 12.38 14.51
C GLN A 261 16.46 12.33 13.57
N ASP A 262 17.52 11.65 13.97
CA ASP A 262 18.67 11.37 13.11
C ASP A 262 18.35 10.32 12.06
N LEU A 263 17.51 9.34 12.45
CA LEU A 263 17.13 8.23 11.60
C LEU A 263 15.69 7.77 11.90
N VAL A 264 14.95 7.46 10.85
CA VAL A 264 13.70 6.72 10.91
C VAL A 264 13.90 5.39 10.22
N LEU A 265 13.55 4.30 10.89
CA LEU A 265 13.67 2.92 10.41
C LEU A 265 12.29 2.32 10.20
N MET A 266 12.13 1.58 9.10
CA MET A 266 11.01 0.65 8.87
C MET A 266 11.53 -0.64 8.26
N GLU A 267 10.92 -1.80 8.64
CA GLU A 267 11.37 -3.09 8.11
C GLU A 267 10.27 -4.12 7.92
N LEU A 268 10.39 -4.85 6.84
CA LEU A 268 9.77 -6.14 6.47
C LEU A 268 8.26 -6.29 6.71
N GLY A 269 7.51 -6.04 5.66
CA GLY A 269 6.07 -6.32 5.58
C GLY A 269 5.19 -5.24 6.21
N VAL A 270 5.74 -4.06 6.48
CA VAL A 270 5.03 -2.98 7.17
C VAL A 270 4.25 -2.09 6.21
N LEU A 271 4.77 -1.81 5.02
CA LEU A 271 4.08 -0.97 4.04
C LEU A 271 2.74 -1.57 3.57
N HIS A 272 2.61 -2.89 3.66
CA HIS A 272 1.39 -3.59 3.24
C HIS A 272 0.16 -3.24 4.08
N TYR A 273 0.31 -2.71 5.29
CA TYR A 273 -0.80 -2.28 6.16
C TYR A 273 -1.35 -0.90 5.82
N LEU A 274 -0.76 -0.22 4.85
CA LEU A 274 -1.15 1.11 4.42
C LEU A 274 -1.74 1.05 3.01
N ILE A 275 -2.87 1.72 2.80
CA ILE A 275 -3.51 1.84 1.50
C ILE A 275 -3.21 3.18 0.80
N ASP A 276 -2.54 4.09 1.52
CA ASP A 276 -1.97 5.32 1.00
C ASP A 276 -0.59 5.55 1.66
N LEU A 277 0.45 5.69 0.86
CA LEU A 277 1.82 5.89 1.36
C LEU A 277 2.17 7.36 1.58
N GLN A 278 1.45 8.28 0.94
CA GLN A 278 1.80 9.70 0.99
C GLN A 278 1.79 10.27 2.42
N PRO A 279 0.74 10.04 3.25
CA PRO A 279 0.71 10.54 4.62
C PRO A 279 1.85 10.00 5.50
N LEU A 280 2.26 8.74 5.28
CA LEU A 280 3.38 8.15 5.99
C LEU A 280 4.69 8.87 5.69
N PHE A 281 5.02 9.05 4.40
CA PHE A 281 6.30 9.66 4.02
C PHE A 281 6.36 11.15 4.37
N GLU A 282 5.24 11.85 4.36
CA GLU A 282 5.15 13.22 4.88
C GLU A 282 5.44 13.29 6.39
N LYS A 283 4.90 12.34 7.19
CA LYS A 283 5.24 12.22 8.61
C LYS A 283 6.72 11.92 8.81
N ILE A 284 7.27 10.96 8.10
CA ILE A 284 8.70 10.61 8.17
C ILE A 284 9.57 11.83 7.89
N LYS A 285 9.25 12.59 6.84
CA LYS A 285 9.97 13.85 6.54
C LYS A 285 9.91 14.85 7.68
N LYS A 286 8.74 15.03 8.30
CA LYS A 286 8.58 15.94 9.45
C LYS A 286 9.36 15.47 10.68
N MET A 287 9.44 14.18 10.93
CA MET A 287 10.18 13.59 12.05
C MET A 287 11.69 13.78 11.91
N LEU A 288 12.23 13.65 10.70
CA LEU A 288 13.67 13.73 10.44
C LEU A 288 14.17 15.16 10.59
N LYS A 289 15.37 15.34 11.17
CA LYS A 289 16.12 16.59 11.08
C LYS A 289 16.64 16.81 9.65
N PRO A 290 17.04 18.05 9.25
CA PRO A 290 17.80 18.25 8.02
C PRO A 290 19.04 17.35 7.98
N GLY A 291 19.27 16.62 6.88
CA GLY A 291 20.29 15.59 6.75
C GLY A 291 19.99 14.27 7.47
N GLY A 292 18.84 14.15 8.12
CA GLY A 292 18.40 12.90 8.74
C GLY A 292 17.98 11.86 7.69
N ARG A 293 18.11 10.59 8.03
CA ARG A 293 17.91 9.47 7.10
C ARG A 293 16.64 8.67 7.40
N PHE A 294 15.95 8.31 6.35
CA PHE A 294 14.95 7.25 6.34
C PHE A 294 15.58 5.97 5.76
N VAL A 295 15.54 4.88 6.51
CA VAL A 295 16.00 3.56 6.08
C VAL A 295 14.81 2.62 6.07
N LEU A 296 14.48 2.10 4.90
CA LEU A 296 13.43 1.12 4.68
C LEU A 296 14.06 -0.18 4.16
N HIS A 297 13.82 -1.29 4.85
CA HIS A 297 14.15 -2.62 4.37
C HIS A 297 12.88 -3.42 4.19
N GLU A 298 12.52 -3.80 2.95
CA GLU A 298 11.21 -4.36 2.67
C GLU A 298 11.26 -5.55 1.68
N PHE A 299 10.20 -6.34 1.67
CA PHE A 299 10.04 -7.41 0.69
C PHE A 299 9.87 -6.86 -0.72
N HIS A 300 10.57 -7.50 -1.67
CA HIS A 300 10.52 -7.05 -3.06
C HIS A 300 9.18 -7.40 -3.71
N PRO A 301 8.52 -6.46 -4.43
CA PRO A 301 7.22 -6.70 -5.06
C PRO A 301 7.16 -7.85 -6.06
N ILE A 302 8.25 -8.16 -6.75
CA ILE A 302 8.31 -9.35 -7.62
C ILE A 302 8.00 -10.60 -6.79
N SER A 303 8.59 -10.72 -5.61
CA SER A 303 8.36 -11.86 -4.72
C SER A 303 6.97 -11.86 -4.07
N THR A 304 6.40 -10.69 -3.78
CA THR A 304 5.13 -10.60 -3.03
C THR A 304 3.89 -10.49 -3.92
N LYS A 305 4.02 -9.90 -5.12
CA LYS A 305 2.88 -9.67 -6.03
C LYS A 305 2.84 -10.65 -7.20
N LEU A 306 3.98 -11.15 -7.66
CA LEU A 306 4.07 -11.86 -8.93
C LEU A 306 4.30 -13.36 -8.76
N ILE A 307 5.11 -13.77 -7.76
CA ILE A 307 5.61 -15.14 -7.64
C ILE A 307 4.92 -15.89 -6.52
N THR A 308 4.44 -17.08 -6.85
CA THR A 308 4.04 -18.09 -5.86
C THR A 308 5.09 -19.21 -5.83
N SER A 309 5.57 -19.52 -4.62
CA SER A 309 6.58 -20.54 -4.40
C SER A 309 5.96 -21.77 -3.73
N ASN A 310 6.22 -22.95 -4.29
CA ASN A 310 5.87 -24.22 -3.67
C ASN A 310 7.14 -25.11 -3.63
N GLY A 311 7.78 -25.14 -2.47
CA GLY A 311 9.06 -25.80 -2.28
C GLY A 311 10.15 -25.17 -3.18
N LYS A 312 10.70 -25.98 -4.10
CA LYS A 312 11.76 -25.56 -5.04
C LYS A 312 11.24 -24.98 -6.35
N LYS A 313 9.92 -24.92 -6.53
CA LYS A 313 9.30 -24.45 -7.78
C LYS A 313 8.69 -23.06 -7.59
N HIS A 314 9.03 -22.16 -8.51
CA HIS A 314 8.47 -20.82 -8.58
C HIS A 314 7.58 -20.71 -9.81
N LYS A 315 6.40 -20.13 -9.65
CA LYS A 315 5.45 -19.86 -10.74
C LYS A 315 5.06 -18.42 -10.73
N ILE A 316 4.90 -17.84 -11.90
CA ILE A 316 4.26 -16.54 -12.08
C ILE A 316 2.76 -16.78 -12.07
N THR A 317 2.09 -16.36 -11.00
CA THR A 317 0.63 -16.52 -10.81
C THR A 317 -0.07 -15.23 -10.48
N GLY A 318 0.68 -14.21 -10.05
CA GLY A 318 0.14 -12.92 -9.66
C GLY A 318 0.15 -11.89 -10.79
N ASN A 319 -0.34 -10.69 -10.46
CA ASN A 319 -0.27 -9.51 -11.30
C ASN A 319 0.49 -8.40 -10.56
N TYR A 320 1.66 -8.02 -11.09
CA TYR A 320 2.51 -7.00 -10.49
C TYR A 320 1.81 -5.65 -10.32
N PHE A 321 0.94 -5.30 -11.25
CA PHE A 321 0.23 -4.01 -11.28
C PHE A 321 -1.13 -4.03 -10.57
N ALA A 322 -1.63 -5.21 -10.14
CA ALA A 322 -2.92 -5.28 -9.46
C ALA A 322 -2.96 -4.35 -8.23
N PRO A 323 -3.91 -3.42 -8.16
CA PRO A 323 -4.05 -2.49 -7.04
C PRO A 323 -4.87 -3.07 -5.88
N ALA A 324 -5.11 -4.37 -5.88
CA ALA A 324 -6.04 -5.04 -4.98
C ALA A 324 -5.68 -4.86 -3.50
N ILE A 325 -6.72 -4.65 -2.69
CA ILE A 325 -6.69 -4.79 -1.24
C ILE A 325 -7.07 -6.23 -0.93
N GLU A 326 -6.26 -6.91 -0.13
CA GLU A 326 -6.36 -8.34 0.14
C GLU A 326 -6.57 -8.62 1.62
N ASN A 327 -7.37 -9.63 1.93
CA ASN A 327 -7.49 -10.18 3.28
C ASN A 327 -6.55 -11.38 3.43
N ASN A 328 -5.55 -11.26 4.28
CA ASN A 328 -4.52 -12.26 4.50
C ASN A 328 -4.53 -12.77 5.95
N GLU A 329 -3.87 -13.91 6.18
CA GLU A 329 -3.58 -14.36 7.53
C GLU A 329 -2.59 -13.41 8.21
N VAL A 330 -2.78 -13.19 9.51
CA VAL A 330 -1.83 -12.39 10.30
C VAL A 330 -0.46 -13.08 10.32
N ALA A 331 0.63 -12.32 10.17
CA ALA A 331 1.96 -12.86 9.91
C ALA A 331 2.50 -13.81 11.00
N PHE A 332 2.03 -13.67 12.24
CA PHE A 332 2.46 -14.53 13.35
C PHE A 332 1.69 -15.87 13.41
N SER A 333 0.61 -16.07 12.66
CA SER A 333 -0.21 -17.29 12.67
C SER A 333 0.62 -18.58 12.50
N LYS A 334 1.69 -18.52 11.71
CA LYS A 334 2.63 -19.63 11.51
C LYS A 334 3.38 -20.10 12.77
N HIS A 335 3.34 -19.32 13.84
CA HIS A 335 3.96 -19.62 15.14
C HIS A 335 2.93 -20.03 16.20
N MET A 336 1.66 -20.10 15.81
CA MET A 336 0.57 -20.56 16.64
C MET A 336 0.31 -22.07 16.46
N PRO A 337 -0.22 -22.75 17.48
CA PRO A 337 -0.73 -24.12 17.33
C PRO A 337 -1.78 -24.19 16.23
N ASP A 338 -1.81 -25.31 15.50
CA ASP A 338 -2.73 -25.47 14.34
C ASP A 338 -4.21 -25.33 14.74
N GLU A 339 -4.57 -25.74 15.94
CA GLU A 339 -5.92 -25.66 16.51
C GLU A 339 -6.39 -24.21 16.70
N GLU A 340 -5.47 -23.28 16.95
CA GLU A 340 -5.77 -21.86 17.21
C GLU A 340 -5.75 -21.01 15.93
N LYS A 341 -5.07 -21.44 14.87
CA LYS A 341 -4.92 -20.66 13.62
C LYS A 341 -6.26 -20.26 13.00
N GLY A 342 -7.25 -21.17 13.03
CA GLY A 342 -8.55 -20.96 12.42
C GLY A 342 -9.41 -19.89 13.11
N SER A 343 -9.09 -19.53 14.36
CA SER A 343 -9.79 -18.52 15.14
C SER A 343 -9.22 -17.11 15.02
N LEU A 344 -8.03 -16.96 14.40
CA LEU A 344 -7.38 -15.66 14.24
C LEU A 344 -8.08 -14.80 13.20
N SER A 345 -8.24 -13.52 13.51
CA SER A 345 -8.73 -12.53 12.55
C SER A 345 -7.73 -12.35 11.41
N ARG A 346 -8.27 -12.01 10.24
CA ARG A 346 -7.45 -11.72 9.07
C ARG A 346 -7.01 -10.25 9.11
N VAL A 347 -5.94 -9.95 8.39
CA VAL A 347 -5.43 -8.60 8.21
C VAL A 347 -5.74 -8.09 6.80
N VAL A 348 -6.03 -6.80 6.70
CA VAL A 348 -6.24 -6.10 5.44
C VAL A 348 -4.91 -5.53 4.96
N GLN A 349 -4.53 -5.84 3.74
CA GLN A 349 -3.24 -5.46 3.19
C GLN A 349 -3.34 -5.01 1.73
N ARG A 350 -2.50 -4.07 1.35
CA ARG A 350 -2.24 -3.67 -0.03
C ARG A 350 -0.75 -3.84 -0.37
N LYS A 351 -0.45 -4.54 -1.45
CA LYS A 351 0.94 -4.71 -1.93
C LYS A 351 1.28 -3.60 -2.92
N TRP A 352 2.45 -3.00 -2.76
CA TRP A 352 2.93 -1.87 -3.54
C TRP A 352 3.90 -2.30 -4.63
N THR A 353 3.92 -1.58 -5.76
CA THR A 353 5.00 -1.69 -6.74
C THR A 353 6.18 -0.81 -6.34
N ILE A 354 7.37 -1.07 -6.87
CA ILE A 354 8.53 -0.18 -6.66
C ILE A 354 8.25 1.21 -7.23
N GLY A 355 7.56 1.31 -8.38
CA GLY A 355 7.22 2.60 -8.98
C GLY A 355 6.34 3.46 -8.07
N GLU A 356 5.26 2.89 -7.50
CA GLU A 356 4.39 3.58 -6.54
C GLU A 356 5.17 4.06 -5.31
N LEU A 357 6.01 3.19 -4.74
CA LEU A 357 6.81 3.51 -3.57
C LEU A 357 7.77 4.68 -3.82
N ILE A 358 8.59 4.59 -4.87
CA ILE A 358 9.58 5.62 -5.20
C ILE A 358 8.92 6.95 -5.51
N THR A 359 7.79 6.93 -6.23
CA THR A 359 7.03 8.14 -6.56
C THR A 359 6.49 8.79 -5.29
N SER A 360 5.88 8.02 -4.38
CA SER A 360 5.34 8.55 -3.12
C SER A 360 6.44 9.16 -2.23
N ILE A 361 7.61 8.53 -2.14
CA ILE A 361 8.77 9.08 -1.41
C ILE A 361 9.22 10.41 -2.04
N GLY A 362 9.36 10.44 -3.37
CA GLY A 362 9.76 11.65 -4.09
C GLY A 362 8.75 12.79 -3.93
N GLN A 363 7.46 12.50 -4.02
CA GLN A 363 6.37 13.47 -3.83
C GLN A 363 6.35 14.05 -2.41
N SER A 364 6.74 13.29 -1.39
CA SER A 364 6.90 13.80 -0.02
C SER A 364 8.06 14.78 0.12
N GLY A 365 8.96 14.84 -0.86
CA GLY A 365 10.16 15.68 -0.86
C GLY A 365 11.32 15.10 -0.06
N LEU A 366 11.34 13.79 0.16
CA LEU A 366 12.53 13.05 0.58
C LEU A 366 13.38 12.74 -0.66
N VAL A 367 14.71 12.79 -0.51
CA VAL A 367 15.66 12.53 -1.61
C VAL A 367 16.23 11.12 -1.48
N ILE A 368 15.88 10.26 -2.42
CA ILE A 368 16.38 8.87 -2.45
C ILE A 368 17.88 8.89 -2.78
N LYS A 369 18.68 8.23 -1.94
CA LYS A 369 20.13 8.09 -2.08
C LYS A 369 20.53 6.69 -2.50
N VAL A 370 19.81 5.68 -2.04
CA VAL A 370 20.10 4.27 -2.32
C VAL A 370 18.80 3.51 -2.54
N LEU A 371 18.80 2.63 -3.51
CA LEU A 371 17.88 1.51 -3.66
C LEU A 371 18.72 0.28 -3.99
N GLU A 372 18.96 -0.57 -3.00
CA GLU A 372 19.71 -1.82 -3.17
C GLU A 372 18.74 -3.00 -3.12
N GLU A 373 18.71 -3.76 -4.19
CA GLU A 373 17.92 -4.99 -4.29
C GLU A 373 18.78 -6.19 -3.89
N GLU A 374 18.21 -7.12 -3.14
CA GLU A 374 18.91 -8.29 -2.62
C GLU A 374 18.24 -9.56 -3.08
N PRO A 375 19.02 -10.54 -3.59
CA PRO A 375 18.50 -11.83 -3.99
C PRO A 375 18.12 -12.66 -2.76
N ASN A 376 17.28 -13.66 -2.96
CA ASN A 376 17.10 -14.69 -1.96
C ASN A 376 18.36 -15.57 -1.91
N HIS A 377 19.01 -15.63 -0.77
CA HIS A 377 20.22 -16.45 -0.57
C HIS A 377 19.95 -17.95 -0.41
N LYS A 378 18.70 -18.39 -0.49
CA LYS A 378 18.38 -19.82 -0.49
C LYS A 378 18.71 -20.41 -1.86
N ILE A 379 19.28 -21.60 -1.85
CA ILE A 379 19.85 -22.28 -3.03
C ILE A 379 18.88 -22.42 -4.22
N HIS A 380 17.57 -22.35 -3.97
CA HIS A 380 16.55 -22.55 -5.02
C HIS A 380 15.95 -21.26 -5.58
N ASP A 381 16.35 -20.09 -5.04
CA ASP A 381 15.76 -18.79 -5.39
C ASP A 381 16.78 -17.90 -6.15
N ILE A 382 17.77 -18.53 -6.76
CA ILE A 382 18.85 -17.82 -7.47
C ILE A 382 18.28 -16.91 -8.55
N GLY A 383 18.65 -15.63 -8.48
CA GLY A 383 18.27 -14.63 -9.46
C GLY A 383 16.91 -13.96 -9.23
N LEU A 384 16.17 -14.32 -8.17
CA LEU A 384 14.94 -13.63 -7.80
C LEU A 384 15.23 -12.57 -6.73
N PRO A 385 14.81 -11.30 -6.92
CA PRO A 385 14.91 -10.29 -5.87
C PRO A 385 13.95 -10.66 -4.73
N LYS A 386 14.47 -10.70 -3.50
CA LYS A 386 13.70 -11.07 -2.31
C LYS A 386 13.33 -9.89 -1.46
N THR A 387 14.30 -9.04 -1.21
CA THR A 387 14.17 -7.82 -0.41
C THR A 387 14.86 -6.66 -1.13
N TYR A 388 14.61 -5.47 -0.65
CA TYR A 388 15.37 -4.29 -1.03
C TYR A 388 15.59 -3.41 0.20
N THR A 389 16.66 -2.64 0.18
CA THR A 389 16.90 -1.57 1.15
C THR A 389 16.90 -0.22 0.43
N LEU A 390 16.03 0.68 0.87
CA LEU A 390 15.94 2.03 0.36
C LEU A 390 16.43 3.00 1.44
N VAL A 391 17.27 3.96 1.03
CA VAL A 391 17.70 5.06 1.89
C VAL A 391 17.28 6.38 1.25
N ALA A 392 16.55 7.19 2.01
CA ALA A 392 16.22 8.55 1.61
C ALA A 392 16.65 9.55 2.69
N GLU A 393 16.87 10.80 2.32
CA GLU A 393 17.31 11.86 3.22
C GLU A 393 16.35 13.05 3.15
N ARG A 394 16.15 13.69 4.31
CA ARG A 394 15.56 15.03 4.38
C ARG A 394 16.65 16.05 4.05
N VAL A 395 16.54 16.73 2.92
CA VAL A 395 17.35 17.88 2.54
C VAL A 395 16.80 19.19 3.08
#